data_44a615768cdc53b12a737be0da523164
#
_entry.id   44a615768cdc53b12a737be0da523164
#
_cell.length_a   1.000
_cell.length_b   1.000
_cell.length_c   1.000
_cell.angle_alpha   90.00
_cell.angle_beta   90.00
_cell.angle_gamma   90.00
#
_symmetry.space_group_name_H-M   'P 1'
#
loop_
_entity.id
_entity.type
_entity.pdbx_description
1 polymer ?
#
loop_
_entity_poly.entity_id
_entity_poly.type
_entity_poly.pdbx_seq_one_letter_code
_entity_poly.pdbx_strand_id
1 'polypeptide(L)'
;MEQELVITKAKYINDRAYIPLTVMATNQQQKYIDLLTSKDAEVANKEMAEKLLEEYLPSVEKILKALTSMEEEASTFNGELEKLYKSALRLTYILRVRFGTLLDFLAGEETDGAKVNALLGQTFYDFHNSVLEFNNLYALIVKGEGTYNLNSESIPLVQKGMTYWEISDVLRMPCSVNKGDTYYWTSEEGNFTLVVTFDEEGEASHVHVNE
;
A
#
# COMPACT_ATOMS: atom_id res chain seq x y z
N MET A 1 19.82 0.82 -20.99
CA MET A 1 19.03 -0.44 -21.04
C MET A 1 18.00 -0.26 -22.14
N GLU A 2 17.80 -1.21 -23.04
CA GLU A 2 16.79 -1.08 -24.09
C GLU A 2 15.40 -1.04 -23.47
N GLN A 3 14.51 -0.21 -23.99
CA GLN A 3 13.15 0.03 -23.44
C GLN A 3 12.34 -1.28 -23.30
N GLU A 4 12.47 -2.19 -24.26
CA GLU A 4 11.81 -3.50 -24.21
C GLU A 4 12.24 -4.35 -23.01
N LEU A 5 13.53 -4.30 -22.65
CA LEU A 5 14.05 -5.00 -21.47
C LEU A 5 13.50 -4.39 -20.16
N VAL A 6 13.42 -3.06 -20.09
CA VAL A 6 12.84 -2.34 -18.93
C VAL A 6 11.39 -2.75 -18.72
N ILE A 7 10.59 -2.76 -19.78
CA ILE A 7 9.17 -3.19 -19.74
C ILE A 7 9.06 -4.66 -19.30
N THR A 8 9.92 -5.53 -19.82
CA THR A 8 9.91 -6.96 -19.45
C THR A 8 10.23 -7.16 -17.97
N LYS A 9 11.20 -6.44 -17.42
CA LYS A 9 11.53 -6.48 -16.00
C LYS A 9 10.42 -5.91 -15.13
N ALA A 10 9.80 -4.80 -15.51
CA ALA A 10 8.67 -4.24 -14.80
C ALA A 10 7.48 -5.23 -14.73
N LYS A 11 7.15 -5.88 -15.83
CA LYS A 11 6.12 -6.93 -15.88
C LYS A 11 6.47 -8.12 -14.98
N TYR A 12 7.73 -8.55 -14.98
CA TYR A 12 8.19 -9.63 -14.11
C TYR A 12 7.99 -9.28 -12.62
N ILE A 13 8.38 -8.07 -12.18
CA ILE A 13 8.19 -7.60 -10.82
C ILE A 13 6.70 -7.52 -10.47
N ASN A 14 5.87 -7.01 -11.39
CA ASN A 14 4.43 -6.95 -11.22
C ASN A 14 3.83 -8.33 -10.97
N ASP A 15 4.13 -9.29 -11.83
CA ASP A 15 3.50 -10.63 -11.80
C ASP A 15 4.03 -11.50 -10.65
N ARG A 16 5.27 -11.30 -10.23
CA ARG A 16 5.93 -12.11 -9.20
C ARG A 16 5.84 -11.55 -7.79
N ALA A 17 5.59 -10.25 -7.66
CA ALA A 17 5.50 -9.60 -6.36
C ALA A 17 4.20 -8.82 -6.18
N TYR A 18 3.95 -7.79 -6.98
CA TYR A 18 2.83 -6.87 -6.75
C TYR A 18 1.46 -7.58 -6.75
N ILE A 19 1.13 -8.32 -7.82
CA ILE A 19 -0.15 -9.03 -7.91
C ILE A 19 -0.33 -10.04 -6.76
N PRO A 20 0.62 -10.94 -6.47
CA PRO A 20 0.46 -11.85 -5.35
C PRO A 20 0.31 -11.16 -3.99
N LEU A 21 1.05 -10.07 -3.73
CA LEU A 21 0.97 -9.33 -2.47
C LEU A 21 -0.38 -8.66 -2.27
N THR A 22 -0.91 -7.99 -3.30
CA THR A 22 -2.21 -7.30 -3.22
C THR A 22 -3.36 -8.29 -3.07
N VAL A 23 -3.35 -9.40 -3.81
CA VAL A 23 -4.34 -10.48 -3.68
C VAL A 23 -4.29 -11.09 -2.28
N MET A 24 -3.08 -11.34 -1.76
CA MET A 24 -2.89 -11.93 -0.43
C MET A 24 -3.41 -11.00 0.68
N ALA A 25 -3.12 -9.70 0.61
CA ALA A 25 -3.61 -8.71 1.56
C ALA A 25 -5.14 -8.67 1.60
N THR A 26 -5.79 -8.64 0.44
CA THR A 26 -7.26 -8.65 0.31
C THR A 26 -7.86 -9.96 0.83
N ASN A 27 -7.31 -11.10 0.44
CA ASN A 27 -7.80 -12.42 0.85
C ASN A 27 -7.64 -12.64 2.36
N GLN A 28 -6.54 -12.19 2.97
CA GLN A 28 -6.34 -12.28 4.41
C GLN A 28 -7.39 -11.48 5.17
N GLN A 29 -7.64 -10.24 4.74
CA GLN A 29 -8.63 -9.39 5.38
C GLN A 29 -10.05 -9.97 5.26
N GLN A 30 -10.46 -10.37 4.07
CA GLN A 30 -11.77 -10.98 3.85
C GLN A 30 -11.93 -12.28 4.65
N LYS A 31 -10.92 -13.14 4.64
CA LYS A 31 -10.94 -14.39 5.38
C LYS A 31 -11.10 -14.19 6.89
N TYR A 32 -10.45 -13.15 7.45
CA TYR A 32 -10.58 -12.87 8.88
C TYR A 32 -11.99 -12.34 9.24
N ILE A 33 -12.56 -11.49 8.39
CA ILE A 33 -13.95 -11.04 8.53
C ILE A 33 -14.91 -12.22 8.48
N ASP A 34 -14.76 -13.13 7.52
CA ASP A 34 -15.60 -14.32 7.37
C ASP A 34 -15.50 -15.24 8.59
N LEU A 35 -14.33 -15.42 9.17
CA LEU A 35 -14.13 -16.20 10.38
C LEU A 35 -14.83 -15.55 11.57
N LEU A 36 -14.65 -14.25 11.80
CA LEU A 36 -15.27 -13.51 12.90
C LEU A 36 -16.81 -13.46 12.81
N THR A 37 -17.36 -13.51 11.59
CA THR A 37 -18.82 -13.50 11.38
C THR A 37 -19.46 -14.88 11.49
N SER A 38 -18.70 -15.95 11.30
CA SER A 38 -19.22 -17.33 11.26
C SER A 38 -18.87 -18.19 12.48
N LYS A 39 -17.97 -17.74 13.35
CA LYS A 39 -17.43 -18.52 14.49
C LYS A 39 -17.26 -17.64 15.72
N ASP A 40 -17.12 -18.29 16.89
CA ASP A 40 -16.68 -17.62 18.11
C ASP A 40 -15.30 -16.99 17.91
N ALA A 41 -15.07 -15.83 18.53
CA ALA A 41 -13.85 -15.05 18.33
C ALA A 41 -12.57 -15.83 18.67
N GLU A 42 -12.57 -16.68 19.68
CA GLU A 42 -11.43 -17.51 20.06
C GLU A 42 -11.07 -18.51 18.95
N VAL A 43 -12.08 -19.18 18.38
CA VAL A 43 -11.90 -20.13 17.26
C VAL A 43 -11.45 -19.40 16.01
N ALA A 44 -12.06 -18.25 15.70
CA ALA A 44 -11.70 -17.42 14.55
C ALA A 44 -10.23 -16.94 14.62
N ASN A 45 -9.82 -16.47 15.80
CA ASN A 45 -8.46 -16.01 16.04
C ASN A 45 -7.44 -17.14 15.88
N LYS A 46 -7.72 -18.32 16.43
CA LYS A 46 -6.84 -19.49 16.30
C LYS A 46 -6.67 -19.92 14.83
N GLU A 47 -7.77 -20.04 14.09
CA GLU A 47 -7.71 -20.42 12.67
C GLU A 47 -7.01 -19.36 11.82
N MET A 48 -7.15 -18.07 12.14
CA MET A 48 -6.41 -17.03 11.44
C MET A 48 -4.92 -17.08 11.77
N ALA A 49 -4.54 -17.33 13.05
CA ALA A 49 -3.15 -17.49 13.44
C ALA A 49 -2.49 -18.67 12.70
N GLU A 50 -3.18 -19.81 12.61
CA GLU A 50 -2.71 -20.98 11.84
C GLU A 50 -2.50 -20.61 10.36
N LYS A 51 -3.44 -19.90 9.73
CA LYS A 51 -3.30 -19.45 8.34
C LYS A 51 -2.17 -18.44 8.13
N LEU A 52 -1.98 -17.52 9.06
CA LEU A 52 -0.87 -16.58 8.98
C LEU A 52 0.48 -17.32 9.02
N LEU A 53 0.61 -18.31 9.90
CA LEU A 53 1.83 -19.08 10.09
C LEU A 53 2.12 -20.03 8.92
N GLU A 54 1.10 -20.73 8.43
CA GLU A 54 1.28 -21.82 7.45
C GLU A 54 1.18 -21.37 6.00
N GLU A 55 0.46 -20.29 5.72
CA GLU A 55 0.15 -19.88 4.35
C GLU A 55 0.68 -18.47 4.02
N TYR A 56 0.27 -17.43 4.79
CA TYR A 56 0.52 -16.04 4.40
C TYR A 56 1.99 -15.63 4.61
N LEU A 57 2.56 -15.84 5.79
CA LEU A 57 3.96 -15.49 6.06
C LEU A 57 4.95 -16.27 5.19
N PRO A 58 4.83 -17.60 5.00
CA PRO A 58 5.69 -18.32 4.07
C PRO A 58 5.59 -17.81 2.62
N SER A 59 4.40 -17.38 2.18
CA SER A 59 4.21 -16.81 0.85
C SER A 59 4.89 -15.46 0.69
N VAL A 60 4.79 -14.59 1.69
CA VAL A 60 5.52 -13.30 1.73
C VAL A 60 7.03 -13.53 1.70
N GLU A 61 7.55 -14.47 2.52
CA GLU A 61 8.98 -14.80 2.54
C GLU A 61 9.48 -15.36 1.20
N LYS A 62 8.65 -16.14 0.51
CA LYS A 62 8.98 -16.63 -0.83
C LYS A 62 9.10 -15.48 -1.85
N ILE A 63 8.19 -14.51 -1.78
CA ILE A 63 8.25 -13.32 -2.64
C ILE A 63 9.47 -12.48 -2.31
N LEU A 64 9.73 -12.25 -1.01
CA LEU A 64 10.92 -11.51 -0.56
C LEU A 64 12.20 -12.17 -1.06
N LYS A 65 12.31 -13.50 -0.94
CA LYS A 65 13.47 -14.25 -1.45
C LYS A 65 13.61 -14.12 -2.97
N ALA A 66 12.51 -14.12 -3.71
CA ALA A 66 12.54 -13.94 -5.17
C ALA A 66 13.01 -12.54 -5.56
N LEU A 67 12.57 -11.50 -4.86
CA LEU A 67 13.02 -10.12 -5.09
C LEU A 67 14.49 -9.93 -4.68
N THR A 68 14.91 -10.45 -3.53
CA THR A 68 16.30 -10.33 -3.08
C THR A 68 17.27 -11.13 -3.96
N SER A 69 16.82 -12.23 -4.59
CA SER A 69 17.66 -12.93 -5.58
C SER A 69 17.91 -12.11 -6.86
N MET A 70 17.15 -11.04 -7.09
CA MET A 70 17.36 -10.09 -8.18
C MET A 70 18.25 -8.90 -7.78
N GLU A 71 18.74 -8.83 -6.54
CA GLU A 71 19.45 -7.64 -6.02
C GLU A 71 20.68 -7.28 -6.84
N GLU A 72 21.47 -8.28 -7.27
CA GLU A 72 22.63 -8.08 -8.12
C GLU A 72 22.24 -7.47 -9.49
N GLU A 73 21.19 -8.00 -10.11
CA GLU A 73 20.63 -7.46 -11.34
C GLU A 73 19.99 -6.08 -11.10
N ALA A 74 19.24 -5.93 -10.01
CA ALA A 74 18.56 -4.70 -9.63
C ALA A 74 19.56 -3.55 -9.39
N SER A 75 20.80 -3.84 -9.01
CA SER A 75 21.86 -2.83 -8.89
C SER A 75 22.18 -2.13 -10.22
N THR A 76 21.80 -2.73 -11.35
CA THR A 76 21.94 -2.15 -12.70
C THR A 76 20.71 -1.37 -13.15
N PHE A 77 19.63 -1.43 -12.40
CA PHE A 77 18.40 -0.68 -12.70
C PHE A 77 18.65 0.82 -12.47
N ASN A 78 17.95 1.64 -13.25
CA ASN A 78 18.01 3.08 -13.12
C ASN A 78 16.61 3.69 -13.26
N GLY A 79 16.45 4.93 -12.84
CA GLY A 79 15.21 5.70 -12.98
C GLY A 79 14.00 4.99 -12.36
N GLU A 80 12.92 4.88 -13.13
CA GLU A 80 11.63 4.36 -12.67
C GLU A 80 11.65 2.86 -12.37
N LEU A 81 12.49 2.08 -13.06
CA LEU A 81 12.60 0.64 -12.81
C LEU A 81 13.23 0.35 -11.43
N GLU A 82 14.23 1.13 -11.03
CA GLU A 82 14.81 1.04 -9.69
C GLU A 82 13.78 1.39 -8.61
N LYS A 83 13.02 2.46 -8.81
CA LYS A 83 11.94 2.87 -7.89
C LYS A 83 10.86 1.78 -7.80
N LEU A 84 10.44 1.21 -8.93
CA LEU A 84 9.46 0.12 -8.98
C LEU A 84 9.92 -1.10 -8.19
N TYR A 85 11.17 -1.51 -8.37
CA TYR A 85 11.76 -2.61 -7.61
C TYR A 85 11.78 -2.34 -6.10
N LYS A 86 12.22 -1.13 -5.70
CA LYS A 86 12.22 -0.70 -4.29
C LYS A 86 10.81 -0.65 -3.71
N SER A 87 9.82 -0.20 -4.49
CA SER A 87 8.41 -0.19 -4.07
C SER A 87 7.87 -1.60 -3.86
N ALA A 88 8.21 -2.57 -4.72
CA ALA A 88 7.85 -3.97 -4.54
C ALA A 88 8.48 -4.58 -3.28
N LEU A 89 9.75 -4.29 -2.99
CA LEU A 89 10.40 -4.69 -1.74
C LEU A 89 9.69 -4.10 -0.53
N ARG A 90 9.39 -2.81 -0.57
CA ARG A 90 8.68 -2.11 0.51
C ARG A 90 7.31 -2.74 0.78
N LEU A 91 6.51 -3.01 -0.25
CA LEU A 91 5.23 -3.72 -0.12
C LEU A 91 5.38 -5.07 0.59
N THR A 92 6.40 -5.82 0.23
CA THR A 92 6.69 -7.12 0.83
C THR A 92 7.01 -7.01 2.31
N TYR A 93 7.88 -6.04 2.69
CA TYR A 93 8.22 -5.80 4.10
C TYR A 93 7.01 -5.30 4.92
N ILE A 94 6.18 -4.44 4.37
CA ILE A 94 4.97 -3.96 5.04
C ILE A 94 4.03 -5.13 5.36
N LEU A 95 3.77 -6.02 4.39
CA LEU A 95 2.91 -7.19 4.64
C LEU A 95 3.53 -8.18 5.62
N ARG A 96 4.84 -8.38 5.56
CA ARG A 96 5.55 -9.20 6.54
C ARG A 96 5.36 -8.68 7.95
N VAL A 97 5.55 -7.38 8.18
CA VAL A 97 5.34 -6.74 9.48
C VAL A 97 3.88 -6.85 9.90
N ARG A 98 2.95 -6.53 9.00
CA ARG A 98 1.51 -6.60 9.27
C ARG A 98 1.06 -8.00 9.70
N PHE A 99 1.43 -9.03 8.94
CA PHE A 99 1.05 -10.40 9.23
C PHE A 99 1.73 -10.95 10.50
N GLY A 100 3.01 -10.61 10.72
CA GLY A 100 3.72 -10.94 11.96
C GLY A 100 3.06 -10.30 13.18
N THR A 101 2.78 -9.01 13.15
CA THR A 101 2.09 -8.30 14.24
C THR A 101 0.72 -8.90 14.56
N LEU A 102 -0.05 -9.24 13.52
CA LEU A 102 -1.35 -9.87 13.70
C LEU A 102 -1.20 -11.28 14.31
N LEU A 103 -0.23 -12.06 13.84
CA LEU A 103 0.05 -13.39 14.39
C LEU A 103 0.43 -13.31 15.86
N ASP A 104 1.38 -12.45 16.25
CA ASP A 104 1.85 -12.30 17.63
C ASP A 104 0.68 -11.92 18.57
N PHE A 105 -0.22 -11.07 18.11
CA PHE A 105 -1.44 -10.71 18.85
C PHE A 105 -2.40 -11.88 18.99
N LEU A 106 -2.69 -12.59 17.90
CA LEU A 106 -3.64 -13.72 17.91
C LEU A 106 -3.10 -14.94 18.68
N ALA A 107 -1.77 -15.11 18.73
CA ALA A 107 -1.09 -16.13 19.51
C ALA A 107 -0.98 -15.76 21.01
N GLY A 108 -1.31 -14.53 21.38
CA GLY A 108 -1.19 -14.02 22.75
C GLY A 108 0.23 -13.65 23.17
N GLU A 109 1.18 -13.56 22.23
CA GLU A 109 2.56 -13.14 22.47
C GLU A 109 2.66 -11.62 22.68
N GLU A 110 1.81 -10.85 21.97
CA GLU A 110 1.63 -9.41 22.21
C GLU A 110 0.24 -9.16 22.79
N THR A 111 0.18 -8.50 23.93
CA THR A 111 -1.08 -8.26 24.68
C THR A 111 -1.51 -6.79 24.71
N ASP A 112 -0.65 -5.87 24.26
CA ASP A 112 -0.99 -4.45 24.15
C ASP A 112 -1.82 -4.19 22.88
N GLY A 113 -3.16 -4.28 23.00
CA GLY A 113 -4.08 -4.07 21.90
C GLY A 113 -4.02 -2.66 21.30
N ALA A 114 -3.68 -1.62 22.08
CA ALA A 114 -3.54 -0.26 21.56
C ALA A 114 -2.32 -0.15 20.64
N LYS A 115 -1.18 -0.71 21.06
CA LYS A 115 0.04 -0.79 20.26
C LYS A 115 -0.19 -1.58 18.96
N VAL A 116 -0.86 -2.73 19.06
CA VAL A 116 -1.19 -3.57 17.89
C VAL A 116 -2.08 -2.80 16.90
N ASN A 117 -3.15 -2.17 17.38
CA ASN A 117 -4.05 -1.40 16.52
C ASN A 117 -3.33 -0.22 15.83
N ALA A 118 -2.46 0.50 16.55
CA ALA A 118 -1.66 1.57 15.97
C ALA A 118 -0.74 1.06 14.86
N LEU A 119 -0.06 -0.08 15.08
CA LEU A 119 0.85 -0.67 14.08
C LEU A 119 0.09 -1.25 12.88
N LEU A 120 -1.03 -1.92 13.10
CA LEU A 120 -1.86 -2.43 12.01
C LEU A 120 -2.48 -1.29 11.18
N GLY A 121 -2.90 -0.20 11.81
CA GLY A 121 -3.35 1.01 11.13
C GLY A 121 -2.25 1.64 10.29
N GLN A 122 -1.06 1.83 10.86
CA GLN A 122 0.08 2.38 10.13
C GLN A 122 0.49 1.50 8.95
N THR A 123 0.59 0.18 9.14
CA THR A 123 0.95 -0.73 8.04
C THR A 123 -0.12 -0.80 6.96
N PHE A 124 -1.40 -0.62 7.29
CA PHE A 124 -2.47 -0.53 6.30
C PHE A 124 -2.31 0.73 5.44
N TYR A 125 -2.08 1.88 6.07
CA TYR A 125 -1.82 3.15 5.40
C TYR A 125 -0.59 3.07 4.49
N ASP A 126 0.53 2.56 5.01
CA ASP A 126 1.78 2.42 4.26
C ASP A 126 1.63 1.46 3.07
N PHE A 127 0.86 0.38 3.23
CA PHE A 127 0.56 -0.57 2.16
C PHE A 127 -0.22 0.09 1.03
N HIS A 128 -1.30 0.80 1.36
CA HIS A 128 -2.12 1.49 0.36
C HIS A 128 -1.31 2.52 -0.44
N ASN A 129 -0.54 3.37 0.25
CA ASN A 129 0.33 4.34 -0.41
C ASN A 129 1.37 3.69 -1.33
N SER A 130 1.96 2.58 -0.88
CA SER A 130 2.93 1.84 -1.70
C SER A 130 2.28 1.15 -2.91
N VAL A 131 1.01 0.74 -2.81
CA VAL A 131 0.21 0.23 -3.93
C VAL A 131 0.00 1.32 -4.98
N LEU A 132 -0.39 2.52 -4.56
CA LEU A 132 -0.57 3.66 -5.47
C LEU A 132 0.74 4.04 -6.16
N GLU A 133 1.85 4.13 -5.41
CA GLU A 133 3.17 4.42 -5.95
C GLU A 133 3.60 3.35 -6.98
N PHE A 134 3.44 2.07 -6.65
CA PHE A 134 3.77 0.97 -7.57
C PHE A 134 2.97 1.07 -8.87
N ASN A 135 1.66 1.24 -8.77
CA ASN A 135 0.79 1.33 -9.94
C ASN A 135 1.17 2.49 -10.86
N ASN A 136 1.51 3.63 -10.27
CA ASN A 136 1.94 4.79 -11.04
C ASN A 136 3.26 4.54 -11.78
N LEU A 137 4.27 4.04 -11.09
CA LEU A 137 5.57 3.69 -11.68
C LEU A 137 5.42 2.61 -12.77
N TYR A 138 4.60 1.60 -12.52
CA TYR A 138 4.33 0.54 -13.49
C TYR A 138 3.66 1.08 -14.76
N ALA A 139 2.64 1.93 -14.61
CA ALA A 139 1.96 2.55 -15.74
C ALA A 139 2.90 3.46 -16.54
N LEU A 140 3.73 4.25 -15.88
CA LEU A 140 4.74 5.10 -16.50
C LEU A 140 5.72 4.27 -17.33
N ILE A 141 6.22 3.15 -16.81
CA ILE A 141 7.16 2.27 -17.51
C ILE A 141 6.49 1.57 -18.69
N VAL A 142 5.30 0.99 -18.48
CA VAL A 142 4.67 0.09 -19.48
C VAL A 142 3.87 0.85 -20.52
N LYS A 143 3.22 1.95 -20.13
CA LYS A 143 2.34 2.74 -21.01
C LYS A 143 2.95 4.07 -21.44
N GLY A 144 4.02 4.52 -20.79
CA GLY A 144 4.61 5.85 -21.00
C GLY A 144 3.77 7.00 -20.42
N GLU A 145 2.79 6.68 -19.56
CA GLU A 145 1.85 7.64 -18.99
C GLU A 145 1.89 7.55 -17.47
N GLY A 146 2.26 8.64 -16.81
CA GLY A 146 2.07 8.78 -15.36
C GLY A 146 0.57 8.73 -15.03
N THR A 147 0.24 8.13 -13.90
CA THR A 147 -1.15 8.03 -13.44
C THR A 147 -1.49 9.01 -12.33
N TYR A 148 -0.51 9.77 -11.84
CA TYR A 148 -0.78 10.85 -10.89
C TYR A 148 -1.65 11.92 -11.54
N ASN A 149 -2.71 12.26 -10.82
CA ASN A 149 -3.80 12.99 -11.40
C ASN A 149 -4.15 14.25 -10.59
N LEU A 150 -3.17 14.87 -9.92
CA LEU A 150 -3.39 16.17 -9.28
C LEU A 150 -3.23 17.28 -10.32
N ASN A 151 -4.33 17.70 -10.91
CA ASN A 151 -4.42 18.71 -11.94
C ASN A 151 -5.75 19.47 -11.85
N SER A 152 -5.96 20.45 -12.71
CA SER A 152 -7.17 21.26 -12.75
C SER A 152 -8.47 20.47 -13.01
N GLU A 153 -8.40 19.26 -13.53
CA GLU A 153 -9.58 18.41 -13.81
C GLU A 153 -9.90 17.50 -12.61
N SER A 154 -8.89 16.99 -11.88
CA SER A 154 -9.08 16.08 -10.77
C SER A 154 -9.38 16.79 -9.45
N ILE A 155 -8.81 17.98 -9.24
CA ILE A 155 -9.01 18.78 -8.02
C ILE A 155 -10.51 19.01 -7.71
N PRO A 156 -11.37 19.40 -8.67
CA PRO A 156 -12.79 19.58 -8.41
C PRO A 156 -13.56 18.31 -8.05
N LEU A 157 -12.98 17.13 -8.26
CA LEU A 157 -13.58 15.85 -7.88
C LEU A 157 -13.40 15.55 -6.39
N VAL A 158 -12.44 16.20 -5.71
CA VAL A 158 -12.24 16.06 -4.28
C VAL A 158 -13.23 16.94 -3.53
N GLN A 159 -14.07 16.32 -2.71
CA GLN A 159 -15.17 16.99 -2.02
C GLN A 159 -15.11 16.76 -0.51
N LYS A 160 -15.78 17.62 0.23
CA LYS A 160 -16.03 17.41 1.67
C LYS A 160 -16.81 16.12 1.89
N GLY A 161 -16.55 15.44 3.00
CA GLY A 161 -17.12 14.14 3.33
C GLY A 161 -16.38 12.95 2.74
N MET A 162 -15.40 13.17 1.83
CA MET A 162 -14.55 12.08 1.33
C MET A 162 -13.51 11.68 2.39
N THR A 163 -13.27 10.38 2.49
CA THR A 163 -12.17 9.84 3.28
C THR A 163 -10.82 10.02 2.59
N TYR A 164 -9.73 9.88 3.34
CA TYR A 164 -8.37 9.88 2.77
C TYR A 164 -8.22 8.91 1.59
N TRP A 165 -8.82 7.71 1.72
CA TRP A 165 -8.72 6.65 0.72
C TRP A 165 -9.43 7.03 -0.58
N GLU A 166 -10.64 7.57 -0.51
CA GLU A 166 -11.39 8.03 -1.66
C GLU A 166 -10.67 9.17 -2.38
N ILE A 167 -10.08 10.12 -1.63
CA ILE A 167 -9.29 11.21 -2.22
C ILE A 167 -8.04 10.65 -2.90
N SER A 168 -7.30 9.77 -2.24
CA SER A 168 -6.10 9.17 -2.81
C SER A 168 -6.40 8.33 -4.06
N ASP A 169 -7.55 7.65 -4.09
CA ASP A 169 -8.00 6.89 -5.27
C ASP A 169 -8.39 7.80 -6.44
N VAL A 170 -9.09 8.92 -6.16
CA VAL A 170 -9.42 9.92 -7.19
C VAL A 170 -8.16 10.55 -7.79
N LEU A 171 -7.21 10.92 -6.93
CA LEU A 171 -5.94 11.53 -7.35
C LEU A 171 -4.92 10.51 -7.84
N ARG A 172 -5.14 9.22 -7.58
CA ARG A 172 -4.22 8.11 -7.85
C ARG A 172 -2.82 8.33 -7.29
N MET A 173 -2.74 9.01 -6.17
CA MET A 173 -1.49 9.29 -5.47
C MET A 173 -1.70 9.40 -3.96
N PRO A 174 -0.71 8.99 -3.16
CA PRO A 174 -0.72 9.24 -1.72
C PRO A 174 -0.52 10.74 -1.45
N CYS A 175 -0.86 11.18 -0.24
CA CYS A 175 -0.47 12.52 0.18
C CYS A 175 1.06 12.66 0.22
N SER A 176 1.55 13.85 -0.08
CA SER A 176 2.97 14.18 -0.05
C SER A 176 3.48 14.33 1.39
N VAL A 177 2.66 14.93 2.25
CA VAL A 177 2.96 15.21 3.66
C VAL A 177 1.65 15.23 4.45
N ASN A 178 1.66 14.79 5.71
CA ASN A 178 0.59 15.07 6.66
C ASN A 178 1.12 15.78 7.91
N LYS A 179 0.28 16.64 8.49
CA LYS A 179 0.56 17.38 9.73
C LYS A 179 -0.69 17.32 10.63
N GLY A 180 -0.71 16.36 11.54
CA GLY A 180 -1.91 16.06 12.32
C GLY A 180 -3.05 15.63 11.39
N ASP A 181 -4.19 16.29 11.47
CA ASP A 181 -5.38 16.01 10.69
C ASP A 181 -5.38 16.66 9.30
N THR A 182 -4.32 17.38 8.94
CA THR A 182 -4.21 18.10 7.66
C THR A 182 -3.20 17.40 6.75
N TYR A 183 -3.65 17.08 5.54
CA TYR A 183 -2.94 16.33 4.52
C TYR A 183 -2.73 17.20 3.28
N TYR A 184 -1.58 17.01 2.63
CA TYR A 184 -1.13 17.80 1.50
C TYR A 184 -0.81 16.88 0.32
N TRP A 185 -1.42 17.12 -0.82
CA TRP A 185 -1.08 16.52 -2.11
C TRP A 185 -0.47 17.60 -2.98
N THR A 186 0.77 17.40 -3.40
CA THR A 186 1.48 18.37 -4.25
C THR A 186 1.69 17.75 -5.64
N SER A 187 1.36 18.51 -6.69
CA SER A 187 1.60 18.08 -8.08
C SER A 187 3.10 17.90 -8.34
N GLU A 188 3.45 17.05 -9.31
CA GLU A 188 4.86 16.79 -9.66
C GLU A 188 5.61 18.08 -10.05
N GLU A 189 4.93 19.00 -10.72
CA GLU A 189 5.49 20.30 -11.13
C GLU A 189 5.47 21.34 -10.00
N GLY A 190 4.86 21.04 -8.84
CA GLY A 190 4.73 21.94 -7.71
C GLY A 190 3.75 23.09 -7.91
N ASN A 191 3.01 23.10 -9.02
CA ASN A 191 2.07 24.16 -9.39
C ASN A 191 0.80 24.17 -8.54
N PHE A 192 0.41 23.02 -8.00
CA PHE A 192 -0.78 22.85 -7.18
C PHE A 192 -0.45 22.13 -5.90
N THR A 193 -1.03 22.60 -4.81
CA THR A 193 -1.06 21.86 -3.53
C THR A 193 -2.50 21.81 -3.05
N LEU A 194 -3.09 20.62 -3.09
CA LEU A 194 -4.37 20.35 -2.47
C LEU A 194 -4.16 20.13 -0.99
N VAL A 195 -4.92 20.83 -0.16
CA VAL A 195 -4.87 20.75 1.30
C VAL A 195 -6.22 20.30 1.80
N VAL A 196 -6.24 19.19 2.53
CA VAL A 196 -7.45 18.61 3.11
C VAL A 196 -7.26 18.44 4.62
N THR A 197 -8.22 18.94 5.39
CA THR A 197 -8.29 18.68 6.82
C THR A 197 -9.42 17.69 7.08
N PHE A 198 -9.13 16.63 7.82
CA PHE A 198 -10.09 15.60 8.22
C PHE A 198 -10.64 15.89 9.62
N ASP A 199 -11.86 15.45 9.87
CA ASP A 199 -12.50 15.49 11.19
C ASP A 199 -12.21 14.20 12.00
N GLU A 200 -12.87 14.07 13.15
CA GLU A 200 -12.69 12.92 14.05
C GLU A 200 -13.23 11.61 13.45
N GLU A 201 -14.16 11.70 12.51
CA GLU A 201 -14.73 10.58 11.75
C GLU A 201 -13.82 10.15 10.59
N GLY A 202 -12.78 10.93 10.28
CA GLY A 202 -11.85 10.70 9.17
C GLY A 202 -12.39 11.14 7.82
N GLU A 203 -13.36 12.05 7.81
CA GLU A 203 -13.95 12.65 6.62
C GLU A 203 -13.41 14.05 6.37
N ALA A 204 -13.25 14.44 5.11
CA ALA A 204 -12.75 15.75 4.72
C ALA A 204 -13.69 16.88 5.16
N SER A 205 -13.31 17.63 6.18
CA SER A 205 -14.06 18.78 6.69
C SER A 205 -13.75 20.06 5.92
N HIS A 206 -12.50 20.21 5.46
CA HIS A 206 -12.05 21.36 4.66
C HIS A 206 -11.19 20.89 3.50
N VAL A 207 -11.45 21.44 2.31
CA VAL A 207 -10.70 21.20 1.08
C VAL A 207 -10.37 22.55 0.45
N HIS A 208 -9.10 22.84 0.19
CA HIS A 208 -8.69 24.02 -0.56
C HIS A 208 -7.42 23.74 -1.38
N VAL A 209 -7.17 24.60 -2.36
CA VAL A 209 -6.03 24.51 -3.28
C VAL A 209 -5.19 25.74 -3.16
N ASN A 210 -3.87 25.55 -3.04
CA ASN A 210 -2.87 26.60 -3.19
C ASN A 210 -2.25 26.46 -4.59
N GLU A 211 -2.24 27.55 -5.35
CA GLU A 211 -1.58 27.71 -6.64
C GLU A 211 -0.24 28.41 -6.46
#